data_b7a861794ff3760dd19dbffbf2fd6af8
#
_entry.id   b7a861794ff3760dd19dbffbf2fd6af8
#
_cell.length_a   1.000
_cell.length_b   1.000
_cell.length_c   1.000
_cell.angle_alpha   90.00
_cell.angle_beta   90.00
_cell.angle_gamma   90.00
#
_symmetry.space_group_name_H-M   'P 1'
#
loop_
_entity.id
_entity.type
_entity.pdbx_description
1 polymer ?
#
loop_
_entity_poly.entity_id
_entity_poly.type
_entity_poly.pdbx_seq_one_letter_code
_entity_poly.pdbx_strand_id
1 'polypeptide(L)'
;MNRTLTLFFCGLIFSSFTGILPGQEDLGKIQKRSYSFKEADKDIEYALYVPSGYKKAKPAPLLVLLHGLGSNPQQVIRYQGITAEAEKRGYIVVAPYGYNERGWYGSQGKGSGGLLGGRAGDPENLGELSEKDVLNVLGIVRKEFNVNSARIYLAGHSMGGGGTIHLGAAYSDIWAALVPMSPAYMGSSDILEKIIAPMMVVTGDKDTTVPVQMVRPFAKRMKETNTKHVYKEIAGGNHGTTFYRNPELMAEIFDFLDGCSLQVEEGDELPQEPLRTFTNKSGRKIEARIVSSEGAKVTIARKDGKLFTIALSSLSEADQNYIQTWISESATEP
;
A
#
# COMPACT_ATOMS: atom_id res chain seq x y z
N MET A 1 29.85 -6.44 74.06
CA MET A 1 30.24 -6.41 72.61
C MET A 1 29.00 -6.65 71.78
N ASN A 2 28.30 -5.57 71.44
CA ASN A 2 27.11 -5.61 70.64
C ASN A 2 27.48 -5.35 69.16
N ARG A 3 27.19 -6.33 68.28
CA ARG A 3 27.32 -6.14 66.82
C ARG A 3 25.93 -5.82 66.25
N THR A 4 25.77 -4.58 65.82
CA THR A 4 24.58 -4.07 65.11
C THR A 4 24.69 -4.54 63.65
N LEU A 5 23.72 -5.31 63.20
CA LEU A 5 23.59 -5.78 61.82
C LEU A 5 22.75 -4.78 61.05
N THR A 6 23.39 -4.04 60.13
CA THR A 6 22.71 -3.08 59.25
C THR A 6 22.27 -3.84 57.99
N LEU A 7 20.95 -4.01 57.84
CA LEU A 7 20.32 -4.55 56.63
C LEU A 7 20.20 -3.40 55.58
N PHE A 8 20.93 -3.56 54.46
CA PHE A 8 20.72 -2.73 53.28
C PHE A 8 19.53 -3.28 52.49
N PHE A 9 18.44 -2.49 52.48
CA PHE A 9 17.31 -2.73 51.60
C PHE A 9 17.67 -2.17 50.22
N CYS A 10 18.00 -3.04 49.27
CA CYS A 10 18.16 -2.65 47.88
C CYS A 10 16.76 -2.59 47.21
N GLY A 11 16.21 -1.40 47.15
CA GLY A 11 14.94 -1.15 46.48
C GLY A 11 15.09 -1.30 44.95
N LEU A 12 14.61 -2.41 44.40
CA LEU A 12 14.41 -2.56 42.96
C LEU A 12 13.28 -1.60 42.53
N ILE A 13 13.65 -0.49 41.93
CA ILE A 13 12.72 0.39 41.22
C ILE A 13 12.33 -0.34 39.93
N PHE A 14 11.17 -1.01 39.94
CA PHE A 14 10.49 -1.43 38.71
C PHE A 14 10.00 -0.18 37.98
N SER A 15 10.80 0.33 37.07
CA SER A 15 10.35 1.29 36.09
C SER A 15 9.36 0.59 35.17
N SER A 16 8.07 0.76 35.45
CA SER A 16 6.99 0.36 34.56
C SER A 16 7.11 1.20 33.31
N PHE A 17 7.75 0.69 32.28
CA PHE A 17 7.65 1.21 30.93
C PHE A 17 6.21 0.93 30.48
N THR A 18 5.29 1.84 30.79
CA THR A 18 4.00 1.94 30.09
C THR A 18 4.33 2.40 28.68
N GLY A 19 4.58 1.43 27.80
CA GLY A 19 4.58 1.67 26.37
C GLY A 19 3.20 2.20 25.99
N ILE A 20 3.07 3.51 25.84
CA ILE A 20 1.92 4.13 25.19
C ILE A 20 1.84 3.51 23.82
N LEU A 21 0.80 2.70 23.55
CA LEU A 21 0.48 2.25 22.22
C LEU A 21 0.30 3.49 21.34
N PRO A 22 1.14 3.71 20.32
CA PRO A 22 0.93 4.87 19.45
C PRO A 22 -0.40 4.69 18.73
N GLY A 23 -1.33 5.64 18.86
CA GLY A 23 -2.46 5.71 17.97
C GLY A 23 -3.83 6.10 18.53
N GLN A 24 -4.07 6.12 19.83
CA GLN A 24 -5.42 6.45 20.32
C GLN A 24 -5.68 7.96 20.44
N GLU A 25 -4.64 8.80 20.55
CA GLU A 25 -4.79 10.26 20.71
C GLU A 25 -4.98 11.04 19.40
N ASP A 26 -4.72 10.42 18.23
CA ASP A 26 -4.74 11.09 16.94
C ASP A 26 -5.80 10.57 15.96
N LEU A 27 -6.78 9.80 16.45
CA LEU A 27 -7.92 9.40 15.61
C LEU A 27 -8.74 10.62 15.19
N GLY A 28 -9.25 10.62 13.95
CA GLY A 28 -10.00 11.72 13.36
C GLY A 28 -9.14 12.91 12.95
N LYS A 29 -7.80 12.79 12.98
CA LYS A 29 -6.87 13.87 12.58
C LYS A 29 -5.89 13.38 11.52
N ILE A 30 -5.48 14.31 10.64
CA ILE A 30 -4.38 14.06 9.72
C ILE A 30 -3.06 14.12 10.49
N GLN A 31 -2.30 13.03 10.41
CA GLN A 31 -1.02 12.86 11.08
C GLN A 31 0.11 12.99 10.06
N LYS A 32 1.15 13.73 10.42
CA LYS A 32 2.42 13.70 9.71
C LYS A 32 3.30 12.67 10.41
N ARG A 33 3.71 11.64 9.68
CA ARG A 33 4.55 10.57 10.19
C ARG A 33 5.80 10.39 9.32
N SER A 34 6.79 9.69 9.84
CA SER A 34 7.98 9.27 9.10
C SER A 34 8.40 7.86 9.49
N TYR A 35 9.19 7.24 8.65
CA TYR A 35 9.81 5.96 8.90
C TYR A 35 11.22 5.92 8.33
N SER A 36 12.10 5.10 8.90
CA SER A 36 13.45 4.91 8.37
C SER A 36 13.41 4.02 7.13
N PHE A 37 13.69 4.62 5.98
CA PHE A 37 13.75 3.96 4.69
C PHE A 37 15.17 3.42 4.47
N LYS A 38 15.37 2.15 4.84
CA LYS A 38 16.69 1.51 4.90
C LYS A 38 17.42 1.51 3.57
N GLU A 39 16.71 1.32 2.46
CA GLU A 39 17.28 1.27 1.11
C GLU A 39 17.87 2.61 0.65
N ALA A 40 17.49 3.69 1.30
CA ALA A 40 17.95 5.04 0.99
C ALA A 40 18.71 5.70 2.14
N ASP A 41 18.88 4.99 3.28
CA ASP A 41 19.52 5.46 4.50
C ASP A 41 19.01 6.85 4.96
N LYS A 42 17.70 7.04 4.89
CA LYS A 42 17.06 8.29 5.32
C LYS A 42 15.64 8.07 5.82
N ASP A 43 15.14 9.02 6.61
CA ASP A 43 13.74 9.05 6.98
C ASP A 43 12.88 9.64 5.87
N ILE A 44 11.77 8.95 5.55
CA ILE A 44 10.78 9.39 4.58
C ILE A 44 9.46 9.66 5.31
N GLU A 45 8.85 10.81 4.99
CA GLU A 45 7.57 11.17 5.57
C GLU A 45 6.39 10.58 4.80
N TYR A 46 5.28 10.42 5.50
CA TYR A 46 3.97 10.09 4.93
C TYR A 46 2.86 10.77 5.71
N ALA A 47 1.68 10.89 5.12
CA ALA A 47 0.50 11.35 5.82
C ALA A 47 -0.44 10.19 6.11
N LEU A 48 -1.07 10.20 7.28
CA LEU A 48 -2.01 9.18 7.71
C LEU A 48 -3.27 9.84 8.28
N TYR A 49 -4.42 9.29 7.94
CA TYR A 49 -5.69 9.59 8.58
C TYR A 49 -6.34 8.28 9.01
N VAL A 50 -6.70 8.19 10.28
CA VAL A 50 -7.44 7.07 10.85
C VAL A 50 -8.76 7.62 11.39
N PRO A 51 -9.91 7.09 10.98
CA PRO A 51 -11.21 7.64 11.40
C PRO A 51 -11.40 7.55 12.92
N SER A 52 -12.12 8.50 13.51
CA SER A 52 -12.33 8.57 14.95
C SER A 52 -13.03 7.34 15.51
N GLY A 53 -13.88 6.70 14.70
CA GLY A 53 -14.60 5.48 15.03
C GLY A 53 -13.81 4.18 14.79
N TYR A 54 -12.52 4.22 14.45
CA TYR A 54 -11.70 3.03 14.21
C TYR A 54 -11.64 2.13 15.46
N LYS A 55 -11.83 0.83 15.24
CA LYS A 55 -11.68 -0.20 16.29
C LYS A 55 -10.79 -1.32 15.77
N LYS A 56 -9.75 -1.66 16.51
CA LYS A 56 -8.80 -2.72 16.13
C LYS A 56 -9.47 -4.08 15.93
N ALA A 57 -10.60 -4.33 16.58
CA ALA A 57 -11.36 -5.57 16.43
C ALA A 57 -12.14 -5.67 15.10
N LYS A 58 -12.30 -4.55 14.35
CA LYS A 58 -13.03 -4.53 13.08
C LYS A 58 -12.08 -4.14 11.95
N PRO A 59 -11.90 -5.02 10.93
CA PRO A 59 -11.08 -4.68 9.78
C PRO A 59 -11.59 -3.44 9.05
N ALA A 60 -10.70 -2.47 8.80
CA ALA A 60 -11.03 -1.22 8.12
C ALA A 60 -10.56 -1.24 6.64
N PRO A 61 -11.32 -0.66 5.70
CA PRO A 61 -10.82 -0.42 4.35
C PRO A 61 -9.66 0.59 4.37
N LEU A 62 -8.73 0.45 3.42
CA LEU A 62 -7.57 1.31 3.29
C LEU A 62 -7.52 1.96 1.91
N LEU A 63 -7.38 3.29 1.86
CA LEU A 63 -7.07 4.04 0.65
C LEU A 63 -5.61 4.50 0.68
N VAL A 64 -4.81 4.06 -0.28
CA VAL A 64 -3.47 4.59 -0.56
C VAL A 64 -3.63 5.71 -1.59
N LEU A 65 -3.17 6.93 -1.27
CA LEU A 65 -3.41 8.13 -2.06
C LEU A 65 -2.10 8.79 -2.51
N LEU A 66 -1.87 8.84 -3.82
CA LEU A 66 -0.64 9.32 -4.44
C LEU A 66 -0.75 10.77 -4.90
N HIS A 67 0.22 11.60 -4.52
CA HIS A 67 0.24 13.02 -4.89
C HIS A 67 0.79 13.29 -6.31
N GLY A 68 0.52 14.47 -6.83
CA GLY A 68 1.05 14.97 -8.12
C GLY A 68 2.49 15.47 -8.02
N LEU A 69 3.10 15.72 -9.19
CA LEU A 69 4.46 16.27 -9.33
C LEU A 69 4.60 17.59 -8.56
N GLY A 70 5.66 17.72 -7.77
CA GLY A 70 5.93 18.91 -6.95
C GLY A 70 5.04 19.07 -5.72
N SER A 71 4.12 18.10 -5.47
CA SER A 71 3.27 18.06 -4.29
C SER A 71 3.87 17.14 -3.21
N ASN A 72 3.11 16.83 -2.17
CA ASN A 72 3.54 15.99 -1.06
C ASN A 72 2.36 15.28 -0.38
N PRO A 73 2.63 14.34 0.54
CA PRO A 73 1.59 13.59 1.27
C PRO A 73 0.59 14.48 2.01
N GLN A 74 1.09 15.55 2.65
CA GLN A 74 0.27 16.44 3.45
C GLN A 74 -0.71 17.29 2.63
N GLN A 75 -0.40 17.52 1.36
CA GLN A 75 -1.27 18.26 0.44
C GLN A 75 -2.36 17.35 -0.13
N VAL A 76 -1.99 16.18 -0.66
CA VAL A 76 -2.96 15.30 -1.34
C VAL A 76 -4.03 14.75 -0.38
N ILE A 77 -3.65 14.42 0.85
CA ILE A 77 -4.62 13.91 1.86
C ILE A 77 -5.66 14.97 2.28
N ARG A 78 -5.38 16.26 2.02
CA ARG A 78 -6.26 17.40 2.30
C ARG A 78 -7.15 17.82 1.14
N TYR A 79 -7.19 17.06 0.05
CA TYR A 79 -8.18 17.32 -0.98
C TYR A 79 -9.57 17.26 -0.36
N GLN A 80 -10.41 18.27 -0.66
CA GLN A 80 -11.72 18.42 -0.03
C GLN A 80 -12.58 17.17 -0.26
N GLY A 81 -13.12 16.63 0.80
CA GLY A 81 -13.92 15.42 0.80
C GLY A 81 -13.17 14.15 1.22
N ILE A 82 -11.85 14.04 1.02
CA ILE A 82 -11.09 12.80 1.33
C ILE A 82 -11.28 12.36 2.78
N THR A 83 -10.94 13.22 3.74
CA THR A 83 -11.04 12.84 5.16
C THR A 83 -12.47 12.79 5.67
N ALA A 84 -13.37 13.60 5.10
CA ALA A 84 -14.79 13.59 5.45
C ALA A 84 -15.46 12.26 5.02
N GLU A 85 -15.20 11.79 3.79
CA GLU A 85 -15.73 10.51 3.33
C GLU A 85 -15.04 9.33 4.04
N ALA A 86 -13.74 9.45 4.32
CA ALA A 86 -13.02 8.46 5.11
C ALA A 86 -13.59 8.31 6.51
N GLU A 87 -13.89 9.42 7.21
CA GLU A 87 -14.53 9.43 8.52
C GLU A 87 -15.91 8.76 8.47
N LYS A 88 -16.74 9.19 7.54
CA LYS A 88 -18.12 8.71 7.38
C LYS A 88 -18.19 7.19 7.11
N ARG A 89 -17.24 6.66 6.35
CA ARG A 89 -17.24 5.26 5.86
C ARG A 89 -16.27 4.34 6.60
N GLY A 90 -15.48 4.89 7.52
CA GLY A 90 -14.52 4.11 8.33
C GLY A 90 -13.24 3.73 7.59
N TYR A 91 -12.82 4.50 6.57
CA TYR A 91 -11.58 4.26 5.83
C TYR A 91 -10.35 4.80 6.56
N ILE A 92 -9.30 4.01 6.60
CA ILE A 92 -7.96 4.54 6.81
C ILE A 92 -7.48 5.11 5.48
N VAL A 93 -6.86 6.30 5.50
CA VAL A 93 -6.23 6.90 4.32
C VAL A 93 -4.75 7.12 4.61
N VAL A 94 -3.89 6.65 3.71
CA VAL A 94 -2.45 6.86 3.80
C VAL A 94 -1.93 7.45 2.49
N ALA A 95 -1.08 8.47 2.60
CA ALA A 95 -0.41 9.07 1.46
C ALA A 95 1.11 8.93 1.63
N PRO A 96 1.77 8.05 0.88
CA PRO A 96 3.22 7.96 0.83
C PRO A 96 3.83 9.13 0.06
N TYR A 97 5.13 9.41 0.29
CA TYR A 97 5.82 10.49 -0.43
C TYR A 97 6.32 10.07 -1.81
N GLY A 98 6.44 8.75 -2.06
CA GLY A 98 7.05 8.28 -3.30
C GLY A 98 8.52 8.63 -3.38
N TYR A 99 9.25 8.52 -2.25
CA TYR A 99 10.64 8.92 -2.03
C TYR A 99 10.88 10.43 -2.03
N ASN A 100 10.32 11.16 -3.02
CA ASN A 100 10.33 12.63 -3.12
C ASN A 100 9.17 13.11 -4.01
N GLU A 101 9.08 14.43 -4.21
CA GLU A 101 7.98 15.07 -4.96
C GLU A 101 7.97 14.76 -6.46
N ARG A 102 8.92 13.95 -6.99
CA ARG A 102 9.11 13.70 -8.43
C ARG A 102 9.56 12.28 -8.79
N GLY A 103 9.39 11.30 -7.87
CA GLY A 103 9.81 9.91 -8.08
C GLY A 103 8.92 9.11 -9.03
N TRP A 104 7.78 9.65 -9.45
CA TRP A 104 6.85 9.05 -10.41
C TRP A 104 6.31 7.67 -10.03
N TYR A 105 6.54 7.23 -8.81
CA TYR A 105 6.08 5.92 -8.31
C TYR A 105 6.46 4.74 -9.21
N GLY A 106 7.62 4.85 -9.91
CA GLY A 106 8.10 3.85 -10.86
C GLY A 106 7.49 3.93 -12.26
N SER A 107 6.45 4.76 -12.50
CA SER A 107 5.73 4.82 -13.79
C SER A 107 6.55 5.33 -14.97
N GLN A 108 7.71 5.93 -14.71
CA GLN A 108 8.68 6.37 -15.72
C GLN A 108 9.90 5.43 -15.81
N GLY A 109 9.81 4.23 -15.25
CA GLY A 109 10.90 3.27 -15.12
C GLY A 109 11.64 3.38 -13.79
N LYS A 110 12.60 2.50 -13.59
CA LYS A 110 13.34 2.37 -12.32
C LYS A 110 14.38 3.49 -12.09
N GLY A 111 14.80 4.15 -13.15
CA GLY A 111 15.88 5.17 -13.12
C GLY A 111 15.45 6.53 -12.60
N SER A 112 16.39 7.47 -12.59
CA SER A 112 16.21 8.83 -12.05
C SER A 112 15.64 9.85 -13.03
N GLY A 113 15.41 9.48 -14.26
CA GLY A 113 15.25 10.50 -15.29
C GLY A 113 13.83 10.85 -15.67
N GLY A 114 12.94 9.92 -15.77
CA GLY A 114 11.65 10.17 -16.37
C GLY A 114 11.71 11.09 -17.60
N LEU A 115 10.58 11.48 -18.16
CA LEU A 115 10.49 12.41 -19.28
C LEU A 115 11.05 13.83 -18.95
N LEU A 116 11.02 14.23 -17.69
CA LEU A 116 11.45 15.57 -17.23
C LEU A 116 12.90 15.59 -16.74
N GLY A 117 13.62 14.48 -16.85
CA GLY A 117 14.99 14.33 -16.36
C GLY A 117 15.09 14.29 -14.83
N GLY A 118 16.19 13.73 -14.33
CA GLY A 118 16.55 13.80 -12.90
C GLY A 118 17.11 15.18 -12.55
N ARG A 119 17.06 15.51 -11.25
CA ARG A 119 17.76 16.68 -10.71
C ARG A 119 19.10 16.26 -10.10
N ALA A 120 20.03 17.19 -10.00
CA ALA A 120 21.27 16.97 -9.26
C ALA A 120 20.94 16.49 -7.83
N GLY A 121 21.54 15.37 -7.43
CA GLY A 121 21.30 14.74 -6.14
C GLY A 121 20.18 13.70 -6.10
N ASP A 122 19.47 13.47 -7.20
CA ASP A 122 18.56 12.31 -7.30
C ASP A 122 19.38 11.01 -7.41
N PRO A 123 18.95 9.95 -6.72
CA PRO A 123 19.58 8.64 -6.87
C PRO A 123 19.32 8.07 -8.26
N GLU A 124 20.26 7.32 -8.80
CA GLU A 124 20.13 6.68 -10.12
C GLU A 124 18.90 5.78 -10.24
N ASN A 125 18.46 5.18 -9.13
CA ASN A 125 17.29 4.30 -9.04
C ASN A 125 16.07 4.98 -8.40
N LEU A 126 15.88 6.28 -8.62
CA LEU A 126 14.80 7.07 -8.03
C LEU A 126 13.41 6.44 -8.24
N GLY A 127 13.12 5.95 -9.45
CA GLY A 127 11.83 5.32 -9.74
C GLY A 127 11.60 4.05 -8.92
N GLU A 128 12.63 3.23 -8.74
CA GLU A 128 12.57 2.03 -7.89
C GLU A 128 12.33 2.40 -6.42
N LEU A 129 13.05 3.40 -5.91
CA LEU A 129 12.87 3.86 -4.53
C LEU A 129 11.48 4.48 -4.32
N SER A 130 10.98 5.20 -5.32
CA SER A 130 9.64 5.79 -5.28
C SER A 130 8.54 4.74 -5.21
N GLU A 131 8.64 3.67 -5.98
CA GLU A 131 7.75 2.52 -5.93
C GLU A 131 7.84 1.79 -4.58
N LYS A 132 9.05 1.53 -4.11
CA LYS A 132 9.31 0.89 -2.82
C LYS A 132 8.74 1.66 -1.63
N ASP A 133 8.79 2.99 -1.63
CA ASP A 133 8.22 3.80 -0.57
C ASP A 133 6.72 3.54 -0.41
N VAL A 134 5.98 3.44 -1.51
CA VAL A 134 4.54 3.11 -1.45
C VAL A 134 4.30 1.75 -0.78
N LEU A 135 5.08 0.74 -1.15
CA LEU A 135 4.93 -0.61 -0.59
C LEU A 135 5.35 -0.68 0.88
N ASN A 136 6.41 0.05 1.27
CA ASN A 136 6.86 0.14 2.64
C ASN A 136 5.79 0.79 3.53
N VAL A 137 5.23 1.92 3.10
CA VAL A 137 4.17 2.63 3.83
C VAL A 137 2.90 1.78 3.92
N LEU A 138 2.51 1.09 2.85
CA LEU A 138 1.42 0.10 2.89
C LEU A 138 1.70 -0.99 3.93
N GLY A 139 2.90 -1.54 3.95
CA GLY A 139 3.32 -2.56 4.92
C GLY A 139 3.29 -2.06 6.37
N ILE A 140 3.71 -0.81 6.61
CA ILE A 140 3.67 -0.17 7.94
C ILE A 140 2.22 -0.06 8.42
N VAL A 141 1.31 0.46 7.59
CA VAL A 141 -0.10 0.64 7.95
C VAL A 141 -0.79 -0.70 8.19
N ARG A 142 -0.56 -1.71 7.35
CA ARG A 142 -1.12 -3.06 7.54
C ARG A 142 -0.61 -3.76 8.81
N LYS A 143 0.59 -3.42 9.27
CA LYS A 143 1.16 -3.96 10.51
C LYS A 143 0.58 -3.26 11.75
N GLU A 144 0.33 -1.97 11.67
CA GLU A 144 -0.14 -1.16 12.80
C GLU A 144 -1.65 -1.28 13.02
N PHE A 145 -2.41 -1.32 11.92
CA PHE A 145 -3.88 -1.32 11.93
C PHE A 145 -4.45 -2.62 11.38
N ASN A 146 -5.64 -2.97 11.85
CA ASN A 146 -6.42 -4.08 11.30
C ASN A 146 -7.08 -3.64 9.99
N VAL A 147 -6.35 -3.80 8.87
CA VAL A 147 -6.79 -3.47 7.52
C VAL A 147 -7.52 -4.66 6.91
N ASN A 148 -8.66 -4.41 6.28
CA ASN A 148 -9.34 -5.43 5.47
C ASN A 148 -8.55 -5.67 4.17
N SER A 149 -7.91 -6.82 4.05
CA SER A 149 -7.08 -7.18 2.89
C SER A 149 -7.85 -7.22 1.57
N ALA A 150 -9.15 -7.50 1.60
CA ALA A 150 -10.01 -7.47 0.43
C ALA A 150 -10.45 -6.05 0.02
N ARG A 151 -10.13 -5.03 0.82
CA ARG A 151 -10.57 -3.64 0.61
C ARG A 151 -9.40 -2.67 0.73
N ILE A 152 -8.33 -2.92 -0.04
CA ILE A 152 -7.18 -2.02 -0.20
C ILE A 152 -7.27 -1.37 -1.57
N TYR A 153 -7.32 -0.05 -1.61
CA TYR A 153 -7.54 0.74 -2.81
C TYR A 153 -6.37 1.66 -3.09
N LEU A 154 -6.17 1.98 -4.34
CA LEU A 154 -5.13 2.91 -4.78
C LEU A 154 -5.75 4.03 -5.61
N ALA A 155 -5.50 5.26 -5.22
CA ALA A 155 -5.89 6.44 -5.98
C ALA A 155 -4.71 7.41 -6.10
N GLY A 156 -4.71 8.25 -7.13
CA GLY A 156 -3.67 9.25 -7.28
C GLY A 156 -4.00 10.28 -8.33
N HIS A 157 -3.42 11.48 -8.18
CA HIS A 157 -3.65 12.61 -9.05
C HIS A 157 -2.40 12.94 -9.88
N SER A 158 -2.57 13.20 -11.19
CA SER A 158 -1.48 13.64 -12.08
C SER A 158 -0.35 12.59 -12.15
N MET A 159 0.85 12.93 -11.71
CA MET A 159 1.96 11.99 -11.49
C MET A 159 1.50 10.76 -10.68
N GLY A 160 0.75 10.99 -9.59
CA GLY A 160 0.16 9.93 -8.77
C GLY A 160 -0.88 9.11 -9.53
N GLY A 161 -1.62 9.71 -10.46
CA GLY A 161 -2.51 8.99 -11.37
C GLY A 161 -1.75 8.04 -12.31
N GLY A 162 -0.61 8.48 -12.82
CA GLY A 162 0.33 7.63 -13.57
C GLY A 162 0.88 6.50 -12.69
N GLY A 163 1.25 6.83 -11.45
CA GLY A 163 1.66 5.85 -10.45
C GLY A 163 0.58 4.82 -10.12
N THR A 164 -0.70 5.26 -10.05
CA THR A 164 -1.85 4.37 -9.83
C THR A 164 -1.98 3.33 -10.94
N ILE A 165 -1.82 3.72 -12.20
CA ILE A 165 -1.85 2.78 -13.33
C ILE A 165 -0.65 1.82 -13.26
N HIS A 166 0.56 2.34 -13.02
CA HIS A 166 1.77 1.53 -12.93
C HIS A 166 1.70 0.49 -11.80
N LEU A 167 1.42 0.94 -10.58
CA LEU A 167 1.34 0.07 -9.41
C LEU A 167 0.15 -0.88 -9.47
N GLY A 168 -0.95 -0.46 -10.11
CA GLY A 168 -2.10 -1.32 -10.38
C GLY A 168 -1.75 -2.51 -11.29
N ALA A 169 -0.88 -2.29 -12.26
CA ALA A 169 -0.41 -3.35 -13.16
C ALA A 169 0.72 -4.20 -12.57
N ALA A 170 1.60 -3.59 -11.76
CA ALA A 170 2.75 -4.27 -11.17
C ALA A 170 2.38 -5.15 -9.97
N TYR A 171 1.30 -4.80 -9.25
CA TYR A 171 0.85 -5.44 -8.01
C TYR A 171 -0.67 -5.65 -8.03
N SER A 172 -1.16 -6.25 -9.11
CA SER A 172 -2.59 -6.37 -9.41
C SER A 172 -3.40 -7.18 -8.38
N ASP A 173 -2.74 -8.02 -7.62
CA ASP A 173 -3.30 -8.84 -6.53
C ASP A 173 -3.54 -8.09 -5.22
N ILE A 174 -2.98 -6.88 -5.08
CA ILE A 174 -3.13 -6.07 -3.85
C ILE A 174 -4.42 -5.23 -3.88
N TRP A 175 -4.78 -4.72 -5.06
CA TRP A 175 -5.72 -3.61 -5.17
C TRP A 175 -7.14 -4.07 -5.48
N ALA A 176 -8.08 -3.74 -4.59
CA ALA A 176 -9.50 -3.99 -4.80
C ALA A 176 -10.15 -3.05 -5.82
N ALA A 177 -9.62 -1.84 -5.99
CA ALA A 177 -9.94 -0.93 -7.08
C ALA A 177 -8.88 0.16 -7.24
N LEU A 178 -8.86 0.80 -8.41
CA LEU A 178 -7.94 1.87 -8.80
C LEU A 178 -8.70 3.13 -9.19
N VAL A 179 -8.18 4.31 -8.77
CA VAL A 179 -8.77 5.60 -9.18
C VAL A 179 -7.67 6.55 -9.66
N PRO A 180 -7.21 6.42 -10.93
CA PRO A 180 -6.32 7.41 -11.53
C PRO A 180 -7.08 8.68 -11.91
N MET A 181 -6.68 9.82 -11.31
CA MET A 181 -7.25 11.15 -11.53
C MET A 181 -6.28 11.97 -12.40
N SER A 182 -6.76 12.45 -13.57
CA SER A 182 -5.92 13.12 -14.60
C SER A 182 -4.56 12.48 -14.74
N PRO A 183 -4.49 11.16 -15.06
CA PRO A 183 -3.27 10.38 -14.95
C PRO A 183 -2.20 10.83 -15.95
N ALA A 184 -1.07 11.30 -15.45
CA ALA A 184 0.13 11.57 -16.25
C ALA A 184 0.90 10.27 -16.47
N TYR A 185 0.34 9.37 -17.29
CA TYR A 185 0.97 8.12 -17.68
C TYR A 185 1.46 8.20 -19.12
N MET A 186 2.76 7.97 -19.34
CA MET A 186 3.41 8.16 -20.64
C MET A 186 3.60 6.86 -21.43
N GLY A 187 3.19 5.71 -20.86
CA GLY A 187 3.27 4.41 -21.53
C GLY A 187 2.04 4.10 -22.37
N SER A 188 2.05 2.92 -23.01
CA SER A 188 0.91 2.41 -23.77
C SER A 188 -0.28 2.09 -22.87
N SER A 189 -1.51 2.31 -23.39
CA SER A 189 -2.74 1.86 -22.76
C SER A 189 -2.86 0.32 -22.66
N ASP A 190 -2.02 -0.44 -23.35
CA ASP A 190 -1.96 -1.90 -23.26
C ASP A 190 -1.56 -2.39 -21.85
N ILE A 191 -0.98 -1.52 -21.02
CA ILE A 191 -0.74 -1.83 -19.61
C ILE A 191 -2.01 -2.26 -18.85
N LEU A 192 -3.18 -1.82 -19.33
CA LEU A 192 -4.47 -2.17 -18.72
C LEU A 192 -4.78 -3.68 -18.80
N GLU A 193 -4.15 -4.44 -19.72
CA GLU A 193 -4.27 -5.90 -19.78
C GLU A 193 -3.74 -6.59 -18.52
N LYS A 194 -2.84 -5.93 -17.80
CA LYS A 194 -2.25 -6.44 -16.56
C LYS A 194 -3.03 -6.04 -15.30
N ILE A 195 -4.06 -5.21 -15.46
CA ILE A 195 -4.88 -4.70 -14.35
C ILE A 195 -6.16 -5.52 -14.27
N ILE A 196 -6.31 -6.29 -13.21
CA ILE A 196 -7.52 -7.07 -12.94
C ILE A 196 -8.53 -6.30 -12.07
N ALA A 197 -8.05 -5.32 -11.31
CA ALA A 197 -8.88 -4.53 -10.41
C ALA A 197 -9.87 -3.62 -11.18
N PRO A 198 -11.11 -3.45 -10.70
CA PRO A 198 -12.00 -2.39 -11.17
C PRO A 198 -11.32 -1.03 -11.17
N MET A 199 -11.60 -0.20 -12.19
CA MET A 199 -10.92 1.09 -12.32
C MET A 199 -11.90 2.23 -12.65
N MET A 200 -11.78 3.35 -11.94
CA MET A 200 -12.48 4.61 -12.24
C MET A 200 -11.47 5.66 -12.67
N VAL A 201 -11.42 5.97 -13.96
CA VAL A 201 -10.58 7.05 -14.50
C VAL A 201 -11.36 8.34 -14.53
N VAL A 202 -10.84 9.40 -13.91
CA VAL A 202 -11.45 10.74 -13.88
C VAL A 202 -10.48 11.75 -14.50
N THR A 203 -11.00 12.62 -15.37
CA THR A 203 -10.21 13.70 -15.99
C THR A 203 -11.07 14.93 -16.23
N GLY A 204 -10.45 16.11 -16.34
CA GLY A 204 -11.14 17.34 -16.77
C GLY A 204 -11.01 17.55 -18.26
N ASP A 205 -12.08 17.98 -18.95
CA ASP A 205 -12.05 18.23 -20.39
C ASP A 205 -11.28 19.52 -20.76
N LYS A 206 -10.99 20.39 -19.78
CA LYS A 206 -10.19 21.61 -19.88
C LYS A 206 -8.85 21.50 -19.16
N ASP A 207 -8.40 20.26 -18.88
CA ASP A 207 -7.08 20.01 -18.33
C ASP A 207 -6.00 20.34 -19.38
N THR A 208 -5.18 21.36 -19.10
CA THR A 208 -4.08 21.80 -19.96
C THR A 208 -2.73 21.21 -19.55
N THR A 209 -2.65 20.57 -18.38
CA THR A 209 -1.43 19.94 -17.87
C THR A 209 -1.34 18.47 -18.32
N VAL A 210 -2.45 17.73 -18.17
CA VAL A 210 -2.65 16.39 -18.73
C VAL A 210 -3.87 16.47 -19.66
N PRO A 211 -3.66 16.87 -20.92
CA PRO A 211 -4.77 17.02 -21.86
C PRO A 211 -5.61 15.76 -21.97
N VAL A 212 -6.92 15.92 -21.99
CA VAL A 212 -7.88 14.79 -22.02
C VAL A 212 -7.62 13.82 -23.19
N GLN A 213 -7.00 14.31 -24.27
CA GLN A 213 -6.58 13.49 -25.42
C GLN A 213 -5.55 12.42 -25.03
N MET A 214 -4.73 12.67 -23.99
CA MET A 214 -3.81 11.67 -23.46
C MET A 214 -4.53 10.59 -22.62
N VAL A 215 -5.71 10.90 -22.08
CA VAL A 215 -6.47 10.01 -21.19
C VAL A 215 -7.49 9.17 -21.97
N ARG A 216 -8.05 9.70 -23.05
CA ARG A 216 -9.06 9.00 -23.88
C ARG A 216 -8.61 7.65 -24.45
N PRO A 217 -7.34 7.39 -24.81
CA PRO A 217 -6.89 6.06 -25.20
C PRO A 217 -7.11 5.01 -24.10
N PHE A 218 -6.95 5.38 -22.83
CA PHE A 218 -7.26 4.48 -21.71
C PHE A 218 -8.76 4.18 -21.64
N ALA A 219 -9.62 5.18 -21.80
CA ALA A 219 -11.06 4.99 -21.84
C ALA A 219 -11.50 4.04 -22.98
N LYS A 220 -10.84 4.15 -24.14
CA LYS A 220 -11.07 3.24 -25.27
C LYS A 220 -10.64 1.81 -24.89
N ARG A 221 -9.43 1.66 -24.38
CA ARG A 221 -8.87 0.34 -24.00
C ARG A 221 -9.66 -0.33 -22.88
N MET A 222 -10.15 0.43 -21.91
CA MET A 222 -10.99 -0.08 -20.82
C MET A 222 -12.26 -0.78 -21.33
N LYS A 223 -12.85 -0.32 -22.44
CA LYS A 223 -14.04 -0.94 -23.05
C LYS A 223 -13.72 -2.32 -23.68
N GLU A 224 -12.45 -2.58 -23.97
CA GLU A 224 -11.98 -3.83 -24.59
C GLU A 224 -11.56 -4.85 -23.51
N THR A 225 -11.43 -4.43 -22.25
CA THR A 225 -11.12 -5.30 -21.13
C THR A 225 -12.40 -5.80 -20.46
N ASN A 226 -12.37 -7.01 -19.88
CA ASN A 226 -13.52 -7.56 -19.14
C ASN A 226 -13.66 -6.99 -17.72
N THR A 227 -12.83 -6.02 -17.35
CA THR A 227 -12.79 -5.45 -16.00
C THR A 227 -13.88 -4.39 -15.84
N LYS A 228 -14.59 -4.38 -14.71
CA LYS A 228 -15.52 -3.28 -14.36
C LYS A 228 -14.77 -1.95 -14.39
N HIS A 229 -15.27 -0.99 -15.17
CA HIS A 229 -14.62 0.31 -15.28
C HIS A 229 -15.63 1.46 -15.37
N VAL A 230 -15.19 2.63 -14.94
CA VAL A 230 -15.87 3.91 -15.07
C VAL A 230 -14.90 4.91 -15.70
N TYR A 231 -15.33 5.60 -16.74
CA TYR A 231 -14.59 6.73 -17.29
C TYR A 231 -15.43 7.99 -17.17
N LYS A 232 -14.88 9.02 -16.54
CA LYS A 232 -15.58 10.27 -16.26
C LYS A 232 -14.78 11.47 -16.72
N GLU A 233 -15.30 12.21 -17.71
CA GLU A 233 -14.81 13.54 -18.10
C GLU A 233 -15.65 14.59 -17.38
N ILE A 234 -15.01 15.45 -16.60
CA ILE A 234 -15.65 16.55 -15.88
C ILE A 234 -15.70 17.74 -16.82
N ALA A 235 -16.92 18.15 -17.23
CA ALA A 235 -17.13 19.29 -18.09
C ALA A 235 -16.61 20.59 -17.46
N GLY A 236 -15.79 21.34 -18.20
CA GLY A 236 -15.09 22.53 -17.69
C GLY A 236 -13.99 22.26 -16.68
N GLY A 237 -13.74 20.99 -16.36
CA GLY A 237 -12.76 20.57 -15.37
C GLY A 237 -11.32 20.86 -15.80
N ASN A 238 -10.50 21.40 -14.89
CA ASN A 238 -9.07 21.66 -15.07
C ASN A 238 -8.23 20.69 -14.25
N HIS A 239 -6.90 20.76 -14.38
CA HIS A 239 -5.96 19.89 -13.70
C HIS A 239 -5.99 19.98 -12.16
N GLY A 240 -6.35 21.13 -11.62
CA GLY A 240 -6.22 21.42 -10.19
C GLY A 240 -7.54 21.36 -9.43
N THR A 241 -8.33 22.43 -9.55
CA THR A 241 -9.54 22.65 -8.73
C THR A 241 -10.59 21.56 -8.90
N THR A 242 -10.62 20.87 -10.04
CA THR A 242 -11.47 19.70 -10.29
C THR A 242 -11.27 18.61 -9.24
N PHE A 243 -10.07 18.49 -8.70
CA PHE A 243 -9.72 17.46 -7.71
C PHE A 243 -9.52 18.03 -6.30
N TYR A 244 -8.90 19.22 -6.16
CA TYR A 244 -8.59 19.78 -4.84
C TYR A 244 -9.81 20.29 -4.10
N ARG A 245 -10.85 20.74 -4.83
CA ARG A 245 -12.01 21.47 -4.28
C ARG A 245 -13.34 20.90 -4.75
N ASN A 246 -13.41 19.59 -4.90
CA ASN A 246 -14.62 18.91 -5.37
C ASN A 246 -14.99 17.76 -4.42
N PRO A 247 -15.62 18.06 -3.28
CA PRO A 247 -16.01 17.04 -2.32
C PRO A 247 -17.07 16.08 -2.88
N GLU A 248 -17.91 16.53 -3.82
CA GLU A 248 -18.91 15.70 -4.50
C GLU A 248 -18.23 14.61 -5.34
N LEU A 249 -17.17 14.96 -6.09
CA LEU A 249 -16.37 13.97 -6.82
C LEU A 249 -15.71 12.97 -5.87
N MET A 250 -15.22 13.43 -4.72
CA MET A 250 -14.64 12.52 -3.73
C MET A 250 -15.68 11.55 -3.18
N ALA A 251 -16.91 12.03 -2.90
CA ALA A 251 -18.01 11.16 -2.48
C ALA A 251 -18.32 10.08 -3.55
N GLU A 252 -18.38 10.46 -4.84
CA GLU A 252 -18.58 9.51 -5.95
C GLU A 252 -17.44 8.49 -6.06
N ILE A 253 -16.19 8.94 -5.84
CA ILE A 253 -15.03 8.03 -5.81
C ILE A 253 -15.18 7.01 -4.67
N PHE A 254 -15.53 7.45 -3.48
CA PHE A 254 -15.74 6.53 -2.36
C PHE A 254 -16.95 5.61 -2.57
N ASP A 255 -18.03 6.07 -3.24
CA ASP A 255 -19.14 5.20 -3.63
C ASP A 255 -18.69 4.10 -4.60
N PHE A 256 -17.83 4.42 -5.56
CA PHE A 256 -17.22 3.44 -6.45
C PHE A 256 -16.36 2.44 -5.68
N LEU A 257 -15.50 2.91 -4.75
CA LEU A 257 -14.64 2.05 -3.94
C LEU A 257 -15.47 1.10 -3.05
N ASP A 258 -16.54 1.58 -2.43
CA ASP A 258 -17.43 0.76 -1.59
C ASP A 258 -18.09 -0.39 -2.38
N GLY A 259 -18.30 -0.19 -3.67
CA GLY A 259 -18.83 -1.21 -4.59
C GLY A 259 -17.78 -2.20 -5.11
N CYS A 260 -16.55 -2.16 -4.61
CA CYS A 260 -15.43 -3.00 -5.06
C CYS A 260 -14.77 -3.70 -3.88
N SER A 261 -14.49 -4.98 -4.06
CA SER A 261 -13.66 -5.77 -3.16
C SER A 261 -12.92 -6.83 -3.98
N LEU A 262 -11.76 -7.24 -3.52
CA LEU A 262 -11.17 -8.47 -4.03
C LEU A 262 -12.15 -9.60 -3.75
N GLN A 263 -12.40 -10.45 -4.74
CA GLN A 263 -13.08 -11.71 -4.52
C GLN A 263 -12.08 -12.58 -3.76
N VAL A 264 -12.17 -12.54 -2.43
CA VAL A 264 -11.60 -13.60 -1.62
C VAL A 264 -12.63 -14.71 -1.77
N GLU A 265 -12.32 -15.80 -2.45
CA GLU A 265 -13.17 -17.00 -2.40
C GLU A 265 -13.37 -17.32 -0.91
N GLU A 266 -14.60 -17.60 -0.49
CA GLU A 266 -14.88 -18.05 0.88
C GLU A 266 -14.09 -19.37 1.09
N GLY A 267 -12.92 -19.26 1.66
CA GLY A 267 -11.90 -20.28 1.79
C GLY A 267 -10.48 -19.69 1.87
N ASP A 268 -10.26 -18.48 1.32
CA ASP A 268 -9.01 -17.72 1.45
C ASP A 268 -9.01 -16.68 2.59
N GLU A 269 -9.64 -16.95 3.74
CA GLU A 269 -8.88 -16.77 4.96
C GLU A 269 -7.73 -17.75 4.80
N LEU A 270 -6.58 -17.21 4.35
CA LEU A 270 -5.34 -17.98 4.43
C LEU A 270 -5.37 -18.64 5.80
N PRO A 271 -5.40 -19.98 5.89
CA PRO A 271 -5.33 -20.63 7.17
C PRO A 271 -4.20 -19.90 7.88
N GLN A 272 -4.49 -19.32 9.05
CA GLN A 272 -3.45 -18.68 9.82
C GLN A 272 -2.55 -19.81 10.33
N GLU A 273 -1.81 -20.39 9.39
CA GLU A 273 -0.77 -21.35 9.71
C GLU A 273 0.08 -20.71 10.80
N PRO A 274 0.25 -21.38 11.92
CA PRO A 274 1.02 -20.84 13.02
C PRO A 274 2.42 -20.52 12.51
N LEU A 275 2.96 -19.36 12.90
CA LEU A 275 4.35 -19.03 12.63
C LEU A 275 5.24 -20.15 13.15
N ARG A 276 6.06 -20.69 12.25
CA ARG A 276 7.07 -21.70 12.63
C ARG A 276 8.46 -21.23 12.20
N THR A 277 9.48 -21.77 12.81
CA THR A 277 10.85 -21.53 12.44
C THR A 277 11.25 -22.46 11.30
N PHE A 278 11.48 -21.90 10.11
CA PHE A 278 12.14 -22.60 9.01
C PHE A 278 13.65 -22.42 9.08
N THR A 279 14.38 -23.46 8.78
CA THR A 279 15.86 -23.48 8.81
C THR A 279 16.35 -23.83 7.40
N ASN A 280 17.28 -23.06 6.86
CA ASN A 280 17.91 -23.41 5.59
C ASN A 280 19.12 -24.36 5.81
N LYS A 281 19.66 -24.92 4.72
CA LYS A 281 20.82 -25.82 4.76
C LYS A 281 22.08 -25.21 5.40
N SER A 282 22.20 -23.88 5.45
CA SER A 282 23.32 -23.20 6.12
C SER A 282 23.04 -22.90 7.61
N GLY A 283 21.94 -23.40 8.16
CA GLY A 283 21.56 -23.21 9.57
C GLY A 283 20.91 -21.85 9.88
N ARG A 284 20.65 -20.99 8.89
CA ARG A 284 19.92 -19.74 9.09
C ARG A 284 18.44 -20.03 9.34
N LYS A 285 17.89 -19.35 10.33
CA LYS A 285 16.50 -19.50 10.77
C LYS A 285 15.67 -18.30 10.36
N ILE A 286 14.42 -18.56 9.95
CA ILE A 286 13.40 -17.56 9.66
C ILE A 286 12.08 -17.99 10.30
N GLU A 287 11.44 -17.10 11.04
CA GLU A 287 10.09 -17.31 11.57
C GLU A 287 9.08 -16.83 10.52
N ALA A 288 8.30 -17.76 9.98
CA ALA A 288 7.38 -17.50 8.87
C ALA A 288 6.23 -18.51 8.86
N ARG A 289 5.21 -18.26 8.07
CA ARG A 289 4.13 -19.20 7.72
C ARG A 289 4.16 -19.50 6.23
N ILE A 290 3.69 -20.66 5.83
CA ILE A 290 3.51 -21.00 4.42
C ILE A 290 2.34 -20.18 3.86
N VAL A 291 2.48 -19.67 2.65
CA VAL A 291 1.45 -18.93 1.92
C VAL A 291 0.99 -19.71 0.71
N SER A 292 1.94 -20.23 -0.08
CA SER A 292 1.64 -21.02 -1.27
C SER A 292 2.82 -21.89 -1.65
N SER A 293 2.58 -22.90 -2.47
CA SER A 293 3.63 -23.72 -3.06
C SER A 293 3.36 -23.90 -4.57
N GLU A 294 4.41 -23.77 -5.37
CA GLU A 294 4.35 -23.97 -6.81
C GLU A 294 5.57 -24.77 -7.28
N GLY A 295 5.34 -26.02 -7.68
CA GLY A 295 6.41 -26.94 -8.09
C GLY A 295 7.46 -27.13 -6.99
N ALA A 296 8.73 -26.82 -7.28
CA ALA A 296 9.85 -26.93 -6.34
C ALA A 296 10.08 -25.67 -5.48
N LYS A 297 9.14 -24.74 -5.46
CA LYS A 297 9.23 -23.48 -4.70
C LYS A 297 8.10 -23.37 -3.69
N VAL A 298 8.38 -22.70 -2.58
CA VAL A 298 7.40 -22.33 -1.57
C VAL A 298 7.49 -20.83 -1.31
N THR A 299 6.33 -20.18 -1.20
CA THR A 299 6.22 -18.79 -0.75
C THR A 299 5.88 -18.79 0.74
N ILE A 300 6.69 -18.13 1.53
CA ILE A 300 6.50 -17.98 2.97
C ILE A 300 6.33 -16.51 3.32
N ALA A 301 5.45 -16.24 4.29
CA ALA A 301 5.26 -14.91 4.88
C ALA A 301 5.95 -14.84 6.23
N ARG A 302 6.93 -13.95 6.35
CA ARG A 302 7.58 -13.65 7.63
C ARG A 302 6.61 -12.91 8.55
N LYS A 303 6.87 -12.91 9.86
CA LYS A 303 6.06 -12.22 10.89
C LYS A 303 5.78 -10.74 10.59
N ASP A 304 6.67 -10.07 9.83
CA ASP A 304 6.51 -8.68 9.38
C ASP A 304 5.69 -8.55 8.08
N GLY A 305 5.07 -9.64 7.60
CA GLY A 305 4.26 -9.67 6.37
C GLY A 305 5.07 -9.76 5.08
N LYS A 306 6.41 -9.76 5.15
CA LYS A 306 7.26 -9.83 3.97
C LYS A 306 7.23 -11.24 3.38
N LEU A 307 6.93 -11.33 2.09
CA LEU A 307 6.89 -12.59 1.35
C LEU A 307 8.28 -12.95 0.80
N PHE A 308 8.59 -14.25 0.83
CA PHE A 308 9.79 -14.81 0.25
C PHE A 308 9.43 -16.08 -0.52
N THR A 309 9.75 -16.12 -1.79
CA THR A 309 9.67 -17.35 -2.58
C THR A 309 11.05 -18.00 -2.59
N ILE A 310 11.14 -19.19 -2.02
CA ILE A 310 12.40 -19.93 -1.83
C ILE A 310 12.28 -21.32 -2.45
N ALA A 311 13.41 -21.85 -2.94
CA ALA A 311 13.44 -23.22 -3.40
C ALA A 311 13.33 -24.19 -2.21
N LEU A 312 12.47 -25.20 -2.31
CA LEU A 312 12.34 -26.24 -1.28
C LEU A 312 13.68 -26.87 -0.95
N SER A 313 14.48 -27.12 -1.98
CA SER A 313 15.82 -27.71 -1.84
C SER A 313 16.82 -26.88 -1.03
N SER A 314 16.52 -25.61 -0.73
CA SER A 314 17.38 -24.74 0.09
C SER A 314 17.11 -24.88 1.60
N LEU A 315 16.00 -25.48 1.98
CA LEU A 315 15.57 -25.71 3.36
C LEU A 315 16.20 -26.97 3.96
N SER A 316 16.14 -27.09 5.29
CA SER A 316 16.46 -28.32 6.00
C SER A 316 15.54 -29.47 5.55
N GLU A 317 16.00 -30.70 5.68
CA GLU A 317 15.19 -31.89 5.33
C GLU A 317 13.88 -31.93 6.14
N ALA A 318 13.93 -31.59 7.41
CA ALA A 318 12.76 -31.53 8.29
C ALA A 318 11.73 -30.51 7.79
N ASP A 319 12.16 -29.34 7.30
CA ASP A 319 11.28 -28.32 6.77
C ASP A 319 10.76 -28.64 5.36
N GLN A 320 11.56 -29.32 4.54
CA GLN A 320 11.09 -29.85 3.26
C GLN A 320 9.95 -30.88 3.46
N ASN A 321 10.14 -31.82 4.39
CA ASN A 321 9.13 -32.82 4.71
C ASN A 321 7.86 -32.20 5.25
N TYR A 322 7.97 -31.21 6.15
CA TYR A 322 6.81 -30.48 6.65
C TYR A 322 6.02 -29.78 5.51
N ILE A 323 6.71 -29.10 4.59
CA ILE A 323 6.05 -28.43 3.46
C ILE A 323 5.41 -29.45 2.52
N GLN A 324 6.02 -30.60 2.29
CA GLN A 324 5.42 -31.67 1.48
C GLN A 324 4.13 -32.23 2.11
N THR A 325 4.12 -32.41 3.44
CA THR A 325 2.92 -32.79 4.17
C THR A 325 1.83 -31.72 4.02
N TRP A 326 2.17 -30.47 4.22
CA TRP A 326 1.26 -29.34 4.04
C TRP A 326 0.67 -29.27 2.62
N ILE A 327 1.49 -29.49 1.57
CA ILE A 327 1.02 -29.55 0.18
C ILE A 327 0.01 -30.70 -0.01
N SER A 328 0.29 -31.86 0.56
CA SER A 328 -0.60 -33.04 0.42
C SER A 328 -1.93 -32.84 1.15
N GLU A 329 -1.92 -32.20 2.33
CA GLU A 329 -3.11 -31.89 3.11
C GLU A 329 -3.96 -30.80 2.41
N SER A 330 -3.33 -29.73 1.90
CA SER A 330 -4.00 -28.67 1.15
C SER A 330 -4.61 -29.13 -0.19
N ALA A 331 -4.10 -30.24 -0.77
CA ALA A 331 -4.64 -30.84 -1.98
C ALA A 331 -5.83 -31.80 -1.74
N THR A 332 -6.13 -32.12 -0.50
CA THR A 332 -7.19 -33.10 -0.10
C THR A 332 -8.42 -32.45 0.54
N GLU A 333 -8.43 -31.13 0.72
CA GLU A 333 -9.67 -30.41 1.10
C GLU A 333 -10.51 -30.15 -0.16
N PRO A 334 -11.77 -30.64 -0.19
CA PRO A 334 -12.65 -30.59 -1.37
C PRO A 334 -13.21 -29.21 -1.65
#